data_ef3474e6681d7d500c1897437a255f59
#
_entry.id   ef3474e6681d7d500c1897437a255f59
#
_cell.length_a   1.000
_cell.length_b   1.000
_cell.length_c   1.000
_cell.angle_alpha   90.00
_cell.angle_beta   90.00
_cell.angle_gamma   90.00
#
_symmetry.space_group_name_H-M   'P 1'
#
loop_
_entity.id
_entity.type
_entity.pdbx_description
1 polymer ?
#
loop_
_entity_poly.entity_id
_entity_poly.type
_entity_poly.pdbx_seq_one_letter_code
_entity_poly.pdbx_strand_id
1 'polypeptide(L)'
;MPIRRGDTVIFPHPPVLAAWAAVGGKKESEGPLAQGFDELVQDAGFDAEGCTGWEQAESMLQQRCARHCLRKAGIAKQQVELAFAGDLQAQCTASSYALRELHLPFVGLFG
;
A
#
# COMPACT_ATOMS: atom_id res chain seq x y z
N MET A 1 -17.72 20.43 2.31
CA MET A 1 -18.00 20.09 0.88
C MET A 1 -16.78 20.43 0.03
N PRO A 2 -16.23 19.48 -0.70
CA PRO A 2 -15.16 19.79 -1.65
C PRO A 2 -15.65 20.75 -2.74
N ILE A 3 -14.76 21.62 -3.19
CA ILE A 3 -15.05 22.59 -4.26
C ILE A 3 -14.23 22.19 -5.47
N ARG A 4 -14.88 22.05 -6.61
CA ARG A 4 -14.17 21.81 -7.89
C ARG A 4 -13.86 23.15 -8.57
N ARG A 5 -12.61 23.31 -8.98
CA ARG A 5 -12.17 24.47 -9.74
C ARG A 5 -11.35 23.96 -10.94
N GLY A 6 -11.99 23.88 -12.10
CA GLY A 6 -11.42 23.22 -13.29
C GLY A 6 -11.22 21.72 -13.01
N ASP A 7 -10.01 21.24 -13.18
CA ASP A 7 -9.63 19.83 -12.91
C ASP A 7 -9.10 19.61 -11.50
N THR A 8 -9.17 20.64 -10.65
CA THR A 8 -8.69 20.59 -9.28
C THR A 8 -9.86 20.49 -8.30
N VAL A 9 -9.69 19.62 -7.30
CA VAL A 9 -10.61 19.52 -6.17
C VAL A 9 -9.95 20.18 -4.96
N ILE A 10 -10.65 21.12 -4.35
CA ILE A 10 -10.18 21.87 -3.18
C ILE A 10 -11.01 21.45 -1.98
N PHE A 11 -10.35 21.07 -0.91
CA PHE A 11 -10.99 20.74 0.37
C PHE A 11 -10.91 21.96 1.29
N PRO A 12 -12.04 22.54 1.75
CA PRO A 12 -12.05 23.62 2.72
C PRO A 12 -11.35 23.24 4.03
N HIS A 13 -11.49 21.98 4.40
CA HIS A 13 -10.76 21.37 5.51
C HIS A 13 -9.82 20.32 4.92
N PRO A 14 -8.59 20.70 4.54
CA PRO A 14 -7.70 19.78 3.85
C PRO A 14 -7.32 18.58 4.72
N PRO A 15 -7.29 17.38 4.15
CA PRO A 15 -6.79 16.22 4.86
C PRO A 15 -5.31 16.39 5.18
N VAL A 16 -4.86 15.75 6.24
CA VAL A 16 -3.46 15.75 6.65
C VAL A 16 -2.87 14.36 6.45
N LEU A 17 -1.57 14.32 6.22
CA LEU A 17 -0.82 13.08 6.12
C LEU A 17 -0.51 12.60 7.54
N ALA A 18 -1.24 11.58 8.01
CA ALA A 18 -1.11 11.09 9.37
C ALA A 18 0.09 10.14 9.56
N ALA A 19 0.36 9.29 8.57
CA ALA A 19 1.49 8.36 8.59
C ALA A 19 1.80 7.88 7.19
N TRP A 20 2.98 7.29 7.03
CA TRP A 20 3.43 6.67 5.80
C TRP A 20 4.29 5.45 6.13
N ALA A 21 4.36 4.50 5.20
CA ALA A 21 5.19 3.31 5.33
C ALA A 21 5.72 2.87 3.97
N ALA A 22 6.83 2.16 4.01
CA ALA A 22 7.45 1.59 2.83
C ALA A 22 7.91 0.16 3.12
N VAL A 23 7.57 -0.76 2.24
CA VAL A 23 8.04 -2.15 2.27
C VAL A 23 8.70 -2.44 0.94
N GLY A 24 9.90 -2.96 0.96
CA GLY A 24 10.69 -3.25 -0.23
C GLY A 24 11.14 -4.69 -0.31
N GLY A 25 11.64 -5.07 -1.48
CA GLY A 25 12.22 -6.37 -1.74
C GLY A 25 13.75 -6.38 -1.58
N LYS A 26 14.35 -7.47 -2.03
CA LYS A 26 15.80 -7.67 -1.88
C LYS A 26 16.65 -6.59 -2.54
N LYS A 27 16.27 -6.13 -3.73
CA LYS A 27 17.03 -5.07 -4.42
C LYS A 27 17.09 -3.78 -3.59
N GLU A 28 16.01 -3.43 -2.93
CA GLU A 28 15.95 -2.26 -2.08
C GLU A 28 16.83 -2.43 -0.84
N SER A 29 16.94 -3.68 -0.33
CA SER A 29 17.81 -3.97 0.81
C SER A 29 19.30 -3.80 0.50
N GLU A 30 19.68 -3.88 -0.75
CA GLU A 30 21.04 -3.71 -1.25
C GLU A 30 21.29 -2.27 -1.75
N GLY A 31 20.26 -1.44 -1.75
CA GLY A 31 20.33 -0.08 -2.26
C GLY A 31 20.68 0.97 -1.20
N PRO A 32 20.94 2.21 -1.63
CA PRO A 32 21.37 3.28 -0.72
C PRO A 32 20.29 3.73 0.25
N LEU A 33 19.02 3.42 -0.01
CA LEU A 33 17.89 3.86 0.79
C LEU A 33 17.33 2.74 1.70
N ALA A 34 18.06 1.64 1.85
CA ALA A 34 17.59 0.47 2.61
C ALA A 34 17.12 0.82 4.02
N GLN A 35 17.80 1.74 4.69
CA GLN A 35 17.45 2.14 6.05
C GLN A 35 16.15 2.95 6.15
N GLY A 36 15.65 3.44 5.03
CA GLY A 36 14.40 4.20 4.98
C GLY A 36 13.13 3.35 4.91
N PHE A 37 13.27 2.05 4.72
CA PHE A 37 12.13 1.13 4.64
C PHE A 37 11.72 0.63 6.03
N ASP A 38 10.43 0.47 6.24
CA ASP A 38 9.88 -0.11 7.47
C ASP A 38 10.09 -1.62 7.52
N GLU A 39 10.10 -2.27 6.36
CA GLU A 39 10.36 -3.71 6.22
C GLU A 39 11.04 -3.98 4.88
N LEU A 40 11.98 -4.92 4.89
CA LEU A 40 12.68 -5.39 3.69
C LEU A 40 12.59 -6.92 3.63
N VAL A 41 12.01 -7.43 2.54
CA VAL A 41 11.95 -8.87 2.26
C VAL A 41 13.24 -9.28 1.58
N GLN A 42 14.00 -10.19 2.23
CA GLN A 42 15.33 -10.58 1.75
C GLN A 42 15.31 -11.68 0.69
N ASP A 43 14.22 -12.43 0.60
CA ASP A 43 14.08 -13.49 -0.42
C ASP A 43 13.68 -12.89 -1.76
N ALA A 44 14.57 -12.98 -2.74
CA ALA A 44 14.35 -12.42 -4.08
C ALA A 44 13.17 -13.04 -4.82
N GLY A 45 12.88 -14.32 -4.55
CA GLY A 45 11.76 -15.04 -5.18
C GLY A 45 10.47 -14.99 -4.39
N PHE A 46 10.52 -14.51 -3.15
CA PHE A 46 9.41 -14.54 -2.20
C PHE A 46 8.90 -15.95 -1.87
N ASP A 47 9.67 -16.99 -2.19
CA ASP A 47 9.29 -18.39 -1.92
C ASP A 47 9.21 -18.66 -0.42
N ALA A 48 10.17 -18.12 0.35
CA ALA A 48 10.20 -18.25 1.80
C ALA A 48 9.00 -17.58 2.47
N GLU A 49 8.35 -16.64 1.77
CA GLU A 49 7.15 -15.95 2.23
C GLU A 49 5.86 -16.68 1.84
N GLY A 50 5.98 -17.83 1.17
CA GLY A 50 4.86 -18.64 0.74
C GLY A 50 4.18 -18.15 -0.54
N CYS A 51 4.81 -17.25 -1.28
CA CYS A 51 4.26 -16.74 -2.53
C CYS A 51 4.56 -17.69 -3.69
N THR A 52 3.53 -17.99 -4.50
CA THR A 52 3.64 -18.86 -5.67
C THR A 52 3.78 -18.09 -6.98
N GLY A 53 3.73 -16.78 -6.95
CA GLY A 53 3.86 -15.91 -8.12
C GLY A 53 4.04 -14.45 -7.75
N TRP A 54 4.41 -13.65 -8.73
CA TRP A 54 4.72 -12.24 -8.54
C TRP A 54 3.50 -11.40 -8.12
N GLU A 55 2.31 -11.75 -8.61
CA GLU A 55 1.08 -11.07 -8.21
C GLU A 55 0.77 -11.29 -6.73
N GLN A 56 1.00 -12.50 -6.25
CA GLN A 56 0.84 -12.83 -4.84
C GLN A 56 1.88 -12.11 -3.99
N ALA A 57 3.11 -12.01 -4.47
CA ALA A 57 4.17 -11.27 -3.81
C ALA A 57 3.83 -9.78 -3.70
N GLU A 58 3.34 -9.16 -4.77
CA GLU A 58 2.91 -7.77 -4.76
C GLU A 58 1.75 -7.55 -3.78
N SER A 59 0.78 -8.45 -3.77
CA SER A 59 -0.34 -8.41 -2.82
C SER A 59 0.15 -8.48 -1.37
N MET A 60 1.09 -9.38 -1.08
CA MET A 60 1.70 -9.50 0.26
C MET A 60 2.43 -8.23 0.66
N LEU A 61 3.22 -7.63 -0.23
CA LEU A 61 3.93 -6.38 0.05
C LEU A 61 2.96 -5.24 0.36
N GLN A 62 1.88 -5.13 -0.40
CA GLN A 62 0.84 -4.13 -0.14
C GLN A 62 0.17 -4.33 1.22
N GLN A 63 -0.17 -5.57 1.58
CA GLN A 63 -0.74 -5.88 2.89
C GLN A 63 0.19 -5.48 4.04
N ARG A 64 1.46 -5.84 3.93
CA ARG A 64 2.45 -5.52 4.95
C ARG A 64 2.65 -4.02 5.08
N CYS A 65 2.73 -3.32 3.96
CA CYS A 65 2.86 -1.87 3.94
C CYS A 65 1.65 -1.19 4.59
N ALA A 66 0.44 -1.60 4.26
CA ALA A 66 -0.78 -1.08 4.87
C ALA A 66 -0.80 -1.31 6.39
N ARG A 67 -0.41 -2.50 6.84
CA ARG A 67 -0.34 -2.81 8.27
C ARG A 67 0.68 -1.93 9.00
N HIS A 68 1.86 -1.75 8.44
CA HIS A 68 2.86 -0.84 9.01
C HIS A 68 2.34 0.58 9.11
N CYS A 69 1.71 1.07 8.05
CA CYS A 69 1.16 2.42 7.99
C CYS A 69 0.08 2.65 9.07
N LEU A 70 -0.87 1.73 9.17
CA LEU A 70 -1.93 1.81 10.18
C LEU A 70 -1.37 1.75 11.60
N ARG A 71 -0.38 0.91 11.83
CA ARG A 71 0.28 0.80 13.13
C ARG A 71 0.98 2.11 13.50
N LYS A 72 1.72 2.70 12.59
CA LYS A 72 2.40 3.99 12.80
C LYS A 72 1.41 5.12 13.04
N ALA A 73 0.28 5.10 12.38
CA ALA A 73 -0.78 6.08 12.58
C ALA A 73 -1.57 5.88 13.89
N GLY A 74 -1.46 4.71 14.51
CA GLY A 74 -2.29 4.35 15.66
C GLY A 74 -3.77 4.18 15.32
N ILE A 75 -4.06 3.79 14.07
CA ILE A 75 -5.42 3.66 13.55
C ILE A 75 -5.72 2.18 13.33
N ALA A 76 -6.88 1.74 13.83
CA ALA A 76 -7.38 0.39 13.54
C ALA A 76 -7.94 0.33 12.12
N LYS A 77 -7.82 -0.82 11.45
CA LYS A 77 -8.33 -0.97 10.08
C LYS A 77 -9.82 -0.68 9.95
N GLN A 78 -10.61 -0.90 10.99
CA GLN A 78 -12.04 -0.61 11.02
C GLN A 78 -12.36 0.89 10.94
N GLN A 79 -11.38 1.74 11.25
CA GLN A 79 -11.50 3.19 11.18
C GLN A 79 -11.21 3.75 9.79
N VAL A 80 -10.70 2.91 8.88
CA VAL A 80 -10.44 3.31 7.49
C VAL A 80 -11.75 3.28 6.71
N GLU A 81 -12.16 4.42 6.20
CA GLU A 81 -13.41 4.53 5.43
C GLU A 81 -13.21 4.18 3.96
N LEU A 82 -12.05 4.51 3.40
CA LEU A 82 -11.74 4.26 2.00
C LEU A 82 -10.24 4.19 1.78
N ALA A 83 -9.82 3.29 0.91
CA ALA A 83 -8.44 3.19 0.44
C ALA A 83 -8.37 3.36 -1.08
N PHE A 84 -7.32 3.97 -1.55
CA PHE A 84 -6.99 4.02 -2.97
C PHE A 84 -5.75 3.17 -3.19
N ALA A 85 -5.79 2.29 -4.17
CA ALA A 85 -4.70 1.37 -4.43
C ALA A 85 -4.53 1.07 -5.91
N GLY A 86 -3.30 0.85 -6.31
CA GLY A 86 -2.93 0.43 -7.65
C GLY A 86 -1.79 -0.56 -7.62
N ASP A 87 -1.60 -1.27 -8.70
CA ASP A 87 -0.52 -2.24 -8.87
C ASP A 87 0.08 -2.15 -10.27
N LEU A 88 1.25 -2.72 -10.46
CA LEU A 88 1.99 -2.62 -11.71
C LEU A 88 1.85 -3.83 -12.61
N GLN A 89 1.61 -5.02 -12.05
CA GLN A 89 1.66 -6.26 -12.80
C GLN A 89 0.36 -6.58 -13.52
N ALA A 90 -0.74 -6.56 -12.79
CA ALA A 90 -2.06 -6.85 -13.34
C ALA A 90 -3.05 -5.88 -12.69
N GLN A 91 -3.54 -4.95 -13.47
CA GLN A 91 -4.31 -3.79 -12.97
C GLN A 91 -5.37 -4.18 -11.93
N CYS A 92 -5.17 -3.69 -10.72
CA CYS A 92 -6.01 -3.88 -9.55
C CYS A 92 -6.16 -5.31 -9.03
N THR A 93 -5.47 -6.31 -9.60
CA THR A 93 -5.54 -7.68 -9.11
C THR A 93 -4.86 -7.84 -7.77
N ALA A 94 -3.59 -7.50 -7.68
CA ALA A 94 -2.82 -7.59 -6.43
C ALA A 94 -3.42 -6.69 -5.35
N SER A 95 -3.82 -5.48 -5.71
CA SER A 95 -4.48 -4.54 -4.79
C SER A 95 -5.80 -5.08 -4.27
N SER A 96 -6.62 -5.68 -5.14
CA SER A 96 -7.90 -6.28 -4.74
C SER A 96 -7.72 -7.36 -3.69
N TYR A 97 -6.80 -8.29 -3.92
CA TYR A 97 -6.52 -9.34 -2.95
C TYR A 97 -5.94 -8.79 -1.64
N ALA A 98 -4.99 -7.85 -1.74
CA ALA A 98 -4.37 -7.26 -0.56
C ALA A 98 -5.40 -6.58 0.36
N LEU A 99 -6.24 -5.72 -0.20
CA LEU A 99 -7.19 -4.93 0.59
C LEU A 99 -8.39 -5.74 1.02
N ARG A 100 -8.77 -6.75 0.24
CA ARG A 100 -9.79 -7.72 0.62
C ARG A 100 -9.40 -8.49 1.89
N GLU A 101 -8.16 -8.98 1.94
CA GLU A 101 -7.64 -9.67 3.12
C GLU A 101 -7.63 -8.77 4.37
N LEU A 102 -7.44 -7.47 4.18
CA LEU A 102 -7.49 -6.49 5.26
C LEU A 102 -8.91 -6.01 5.56
N HIS A 103 -9.90 -6.44 4.77
CA HIS A 103 -11.29 -5.98 4.85
C HIS A 103 -11.42 -4.45 4.72
N LEU A 104 -10.64 -3.85 3.84
CA LEU A 104 -10.69 -2.42 3.56
C LEU A 104 -11.50 -2.15 2.30
N PRO A 105 -12.49 -1.23 2.36
CA PRO A 105 -13.12 -0.72 1.15
C PRO A 105 -12.10 0.03 0.31
N PHE A 106 -12.04 -0.22 -1.01
CA PHE A 106 -11.04 0.43 -1.82
C PHE A 106 -11.54 0.82 -3.22
N VAL A 107 -10.86 1.79 -3.80
CA VAL A 107 -11.00 2.18 -5.20
C VAL A 107 -9.69 1.84 -5.92
N GLY A 108 -9.78 1.05 -6.98
CA GLY A 108 -8.64 0.70 -7.80
C GLY A 108 -8.22 1.86 -8.70
N LEU A 109 -6.91 2.08 -8.76
CA LEU A 109 -6.31 3.08 -9.62
C LEU A 109 -5.72 2.40 -10.85
N PHE A 110 -6.14 2.86 -12.02
CA PHE A 110 -5.65 2.37 -13.30
C PHE A 110 -4.71 3.40 -13.90
N GLY A 111 -3.52 2.97 -14.32
CA GLY A 111 -2.52 3.84 -14.91
C GLY A 111 -2.36 3.64 -16.40
#